data_51d1cdaa46a85d81d1f80c0c76e93ddf
#
_entry.id   51d1cdaa46a85d81d1f80c0c76e93ddf
#
_cell.length_a   1.000
_cell.length_b   1.000
_cell.length_c   1.000
_cell.angle_alpha   90.00
_cell.angle_beta   90.00
_cell.angle_gamma   90.00
#
_symmetry.space_group_name_H-M   'P 1'
#
loop_
_entity.id
_entity.type
_entity.pdbx_description
1 polymer ?
#
loop_
_entity_poly.entity_id
_entity_poly.type
_entity_poly.pdbx_seq_one_letter_code
_entity_poly.pdbx_strand_id
1 'polypeptide(L)'
;VVHGMLMREDIDRVYWAGDAGKEGQTIEENIRNFGGVREGMEELRVWIDSQTEEEILRGIKEAKPMSAYANLGKSGIMRTIEDYAMGINFSRVMSVKYGNLLNDAAGTRSYTAIAVGRVMTCVLGMVVIREREIRNFKETPFYRVIGRFTDAGVEAEWKAVEGSRYFESPLLYKENGFKEEKDALALIEELNGKQAKVKSIVKNITKKRAPLLFNLAELQAECSKKFKISPDETLQVAQDLYEKKLTTYPVSYTHLRAHETLMNL
;
A
#
# COMPACT_ATOMS: atom_id res chain seq x y z
N VAL A 1 -15.70 33.49 11.95
CA VAL A 1 -14.75 34.13 11.03
C VAL A 1 -15.05 33.70 9.60
N VAL A 2 -14.95 32.41 9.25
CA VAL A 2 -15.14 31.93 7.86
C VAL A 2 -16.53 32.28 7.31
N HIS A 3 -17.60 32.04 8.06
CA HIS A 3 -18.95 32.47 7.68
C HIS A 3 -19.04 33.96 7.32
N GLY A 4 -18.47 34.82 8.16
CA GLY A 4 -18.46 36.26 7.90
C GLY A 4 -17.73 36.66 6.63
N MET A 5 -16.66 35.90 6.25
CA MET A 5 -15.96 36.13 5.00
C MET A 5 -16.79 35.67 3.79
N LEU A 6 -17.43 34.50 3.88
CA LEU A 6 -18.23 33.93 2.81
C LEU A 6 -19.55 34.69 2.55
N MET A 7 -19.98 35.56 3.49
CA MET A 7 -21.18 36.39 3.37
C MET A 7 -20.91 37.83 2.92
N ARG A 8 -19.67 38.19 2.65
CA ARG A 8 -19.30 39.52 2.20
C ARG A 8 -19.86 39.82 0.82
N GLU A 9 -20.40 41.00 0.62
CA GLU A 9 -20.98 41.45 -0.64
C GLU A 9 -19.94 41.83 -1.70
N ASP A 10 -18.74 42.22 -1.23
CA ASP A 10 -17.63 42.61 -2.08
C ASP A 10 -16.79 41.42 -2.62
N ILE A 11 -17.17 40.19 -2.27
CA ILE A 11 -16.55 38.96 -2.76
C ILE A 11 -17.52 38.21 -3.64
N ASP A 12 -17.17 37.98 -4.89
CA ASP A 12 -17.97 37.29 -5.89
C ASP A 12 -17.48 35.87 -6.19
N ARG A 13 -16.26 35.52 -5.72
CA ARG A 13 -15.61 34.22 -5.98
C ARG A 13 -14.85 33.72 -4.78
N VAL A 14 -14.91 32.41 -4.55
CA VAL A 14 -14.11 31.70 -3.56
C VAL A 14 -13.34 30.55 -4.20
N TYR A 15 -12.07 30.43 -3.85
CA TYR A 15 -11.22 29.32 -4.22
C TYR A 15 -11.05 28.39 -3.02
N TRP A 16 -11.52 27.16 -3.17
CA TRP A 16 -11.33 26.09 -2.21
C TRP A 16 -10.01 25.39 -2.51
N ALA A 17 -9.01 25.54 -1.66
CA ALA A 17 -7.63 25.11 -1.88
C ALA A 17 -7.10 24.15 -0.81
N GLY A 18 -7.93 23.27 -0.31
CA GLY A 18 -7.52 22.17 0.57
C GLY A 18 -6.68 21.13 -0.16
N ASP A 19 -6.12 20.19 0.58
CA ASP A 19 -5.27 19.15 0.02
C ASP A 19 -5.95 18.40 -1.15
N ALA A 20 -5.13 17.99 -2.11
CA ALA A 20 -5.59 17.24 -3.29
C ALA A 20 -5.91 15.79 -2.91
N GLY A 21 -7.04 15.57 -2.27
CA GLY A 21 -7.49 14.27 -1.80
C GLY A 21 -8.91 14.28 -1.24
N LYS A 22 -9.37 13.10 -0.86
CA LYS A 22 -10.71 12.91 -0.28
C LYS A 22 -10.85 13.66 1.06
N GLU A 23 -9.81 13.64 1.87
CA GLU A 23 -9.78 14.28 3.17
C GLU A 23 -9.89 15.80 3.03
N GLY A 24 -9.07 16.43 2.16
CA GLY A 24 -9.16 17.86 1.87
C GLY A 24 -10.53 18.25 1.34
N GLN A 25 -11.08 17.47 0.39
CA GLN A 25 -12.43 17.70 -0.12
C GLN A 25 -13.50 17.61 0.97
N THR A 26 -13.37 16.66 1.91
CA THR A 26 -14.32 16.51 3.03
C THR A 26 -14.27 17.70 3.97
N ILE A 27 -13.07 18.22 4.25
CA ILE A 27 -12.88 19.40 5.09
C ILE A 27 -13.57 20.62 4.45
N GLU A 28 -13.33 20.82 3.16
CA GLU A 28 -13.94 21.95 2.42
C GLU A 28 -15.46 21.84 2.38
N GLU A 29 -16.02 20.66 2.09
CA GLU A 29 -17.47 20.42 2.10
C GLU A 29 -18.07 20.68 3.48
N ASN A 30 -17.40 20.31 4.56
CA ASN A 30 -17.84 20.60 5.91
C ASN A 30 -17.84 22.10 6.19
N ILE A 31 -16.76 22.81 5.83
CA ILE A 31 -16.66 24.26 5.99
C ILE A 31 -17.79 24.94 5.17
N ARG A 32 -18.00 24.52 3.95
CA ARG A 32 -19.04 25.01 3.06
C ARG A 32 -20.45 24.79 3.62
N ASN A 33 -20.72 23.56 4.07
CA ASN A 33 -22.04 23.19 4.59
C ASN A 33 -22.37 23.88 5.93
N PHE A 34 -21.39 24.00 6.83
CA PHE A 34 -21.59 24.64 8.14
C PHE A 34 -21.37 26.14 8.14
N GLY A 35 -20.49 26.64 7.29
CA GLY A 35 -20.21 28.06 7.15
C GLY A 35 -21.28 28.78 6.32
N GLY A 36 -21.91 28.08 5.40
CA GLY A 36 -22.75 28.67 4.38
C GLY A 36 -21.93 29.43 3.34
N VAL A 37 -22.49 29.54 2.15
CA VAL A 37 -21.92 30.35 1.05
C VAL A 37 -23.04 31.25 0.53
N ARG A 38 -22.73 32.53 0.29
CA ARG A 38 -23.70 33.49 -0.22
C ARG A 38 -24.22 33.03 -1.61
N GLU A 39 -25.51 33.19 -1.82
CA GLU A 39 -26.12 32.89 -3.12
C GLU A 39 -25.48 33.73 -4.23
N GLY A 40 -25.18 33.10 -5.34
CA GLY A 40 -24.53 33.73 -6.50
C GLY A 40 -23.01 33.85 -6.42
N MET A 41 -22.37 33.38 -5.32
CA MET A 41 -20.92 33.31 -5.23
C MET A 41 -20.39 32.17 -6.11
N GLU A 42 -19.36 32.44 -6.92
CA GLU A 42 -18.69 31.43 -7.72
C GLU A 42 -17.75 30.58 -6.84
N GLU A 43 -17.96 29.28 -6.83
CA GLU A 43 -17.17 28.32 -6.04
C GLU A 43 -16.26 27.49 -6.95
N LEU A 44 -14.95 27.65 -6.81
CA LEU A 44 -13.94 26.95 -7.60
C LEU A 44 -13.03 26.13 -6.70
N ARG A 45 -12.74 24.90 -7.12
CA ARG A 45 -11.81 23.98 -6.46
C ARG A 45 -10.44 24.05 -7.12
N VAL A 46 -9.44 24.45 -6.37
CA VAL A 46 -8.03 24.42 -6.75
C VAL A 46 -7.46 23.04 -6.39
N TRP A 47 -6.94 22.32 -7.39
CA TRP A 47 -6.41 20.99 -7.20
C TRP A 47 -4.91 20.98 -7.51
N ILE A 48 -4.10 21.00 -6.47
CA ILE A 48 -2.63 21.00 -6.55
C ILE A 48 -2.06 19.98 -5.58
N ASP A 49 -0.99 19.31 -5.96
CA ASP A 49 -0.25 18.35 -5.13
C ASP A 49 1.15 18.87 -4.72
N SER A 50 1.43 20.13 -5.05
CA SER A 50 2.68 20.81 -4.75
C SER A 50 2.45 22.29 -4.45
N GLN A 51 3.30 22.89 -3.62
CA GLN A 51 3.23 24.30 -3.25
C GLN A 51 4.23 25.19 -4.00
N THR A 52 4.75 24.75 -5.14
CA THR A 52 5.55 25.65 -5.99
C THR A 52 4.69 26.75 -6.60
N GLU A 53 5.28 27.92 -6.84
CA GLU A 53 4.57 29.06 -7.44
C GLU A 53 3.91 28.71 -8.76
N GLU A 54 4.63 27.99 -9.63
CA GLU A 54 4.13 27.53 -10.93
C GLU A 54 2.91 26.65 -10.79
N GLU A 55 2.95 25.66 -9.85
CA GLU A 55 1.85 24.74 -9.61
C GLU A 55 0.63 25.43 -9.00
N ILE A 56 0.85 26.39 -8.09
CA ILE A 56 -0.25 27.21 -7.50
C ILE A 56 -0.92 28.03 -8.59
N LEU A 57 -0.15 28.73 -9.43
CA LEU A 57 -0.67 29.52 -10.54
C LEU A 57 -1.44 28.67 -11.54
N ARG A 58 -0.90 27.50 -11.88
CA ARG A 58 -1.57 26.52 -12.73
C ARG A 58 -2.90 26.06 -12.11
N GLY A 59 -2.88 25.67 -10.84
CA GLY A 59 -4.06 25.19 -10.11
C GLY A 59 -5.18 26.22 -10.03
N ILE A 60 -4.83 27.50 -9.84
CA ILE A 60 -5.82 28.61 -9.84
C ILE A 60 -6.40 28.79 -11.26
N LYS A 61 -5.55 28.76 -12.29
CA LYS A 61 -5.97 28.92 -13.69
C LYS A 61 -6.87 27.79 -14.16
N GLU A 62 -6.59 26.56 -13.71
CA GLU A 62 -7.31 25.33 -14.09
C GLU A 62 -8.40 24.92 -13.08
N ALA A 63 -8.70 25.79 -12.11
CA ALA A 63 -9.68 25.52 -11.07
C ALA A 63 -11.05 25.18 -11.69
N LYS A 64 -11.67 24.14 -11.17
CA LYS A 64 -12.96 23.64 -11.66
C LYS A 64 -14.07 23.97 -10.69
N PRO A 65 -15.31 24.09 -11.16
CA PRO A 65 -16.45 24.26 -10.28
C PRO A 65 -16.50 23.19 -9.19
N MET A 66 -16.86 23.57 -7.97
CA MET A 66 -16.95 22.65 -6.82
C MET A 66 -17.83 21.43 -7.11
N SER A 67 -18.85 21.60 -7.95
CA SER A 67 -19.73 20.52 -8.40
C SER A 67 -19.01 19.36 -9.11
N ALA A 68 -17.87 19.61 -9.75
CA ALA A 68 -17.07 18.57 -10.39
C ALA A 68 -16.50 17.56 -9.37
N TYR A 69 -16.40 17.94 -8.10
CA TYR A 69 -15.88 17.12 -7.01
C TYR A 69 -16.99 16.58 -6.08
N ALA A 70 -18.25 16.77 -6.42
CA ALA A 70 -19.40 16.38 -5.58
C ALA A 70 -19.39 14.90 -5.18
N ASN A 71 -19.01 14.00 -6.09
CA ASN A 71 -18.94 12.57 -5.79
C ASN A 71 -17.76 12.24 -4.85
N LEU A 72 -16.66 12.96 -4.96
CA LEU A 72 -15.53 12.83 -4.05
C LEU A 72 -15.91 13.29 -2.63
N GLY A 73 -16.60 14.44 -2.52
CA GLY A 73 -17.14 14.94 -1.25
C GLY A 73 -18.12 13.96 -0.61
N LYS A 74 -19.09 13.45 -1.37
CA LYS A 74 -20.03 12.42 -0.90
C LYS A 74 -19.30 11.16 -0.40
N SER A 75 -18.30 10.70 -1.13
CA SER A 75 -17.48 9.56 -0.72
C SER A 75 -16.75 9.80 0.61
N GLY A 76 -16.27 11.03 0.85
CA GLY A 76 -15.64 11.40 2.12
C GLY A 76 -16.61 11.42 3.29
N ILE A 77 -17.78 12.00 3.10
CA ILE A 77 -18.85 12.03 4.11
C ILE A 77 -19.34 10.62 4.44
N MET A 78 -19.61 9.79 3.42
CA MET A 78 -20.03 8.40 3.61
C MET A 78 -18.98 7.59 4.40
N ARG A 79 -17.71 7.78 4.10
CA ARG A 79 -16.62 7.16 4.88
C ARG A 79 -16.66 7.58 6.35
N THR A 80 -16.88 8.87 6.63
CA THR A 80 -16.96 9.37 8.00
C THR A 80 -18.13 8.75 8.75
N ILE A 81 -19.29 8.62 8.11
CA ILE A 81 -20.47 7.97 8.69
C ILE A 81 -20.21 6.49 8.96
N GLU A 82 -19.61 5.78 8.01
CA GLU A 82 -19.24 4.37 8.15
C GLU A 82 -18.25 4.16 9.31
N ASP A 83 -17.15 4.90 9.32
CA ASP A 83 -16.12 4.80 10.37
C ASP A 83 -16.70 5.13 11.76
N TYR A 84 -17.60 6.11 11.85
CA TYR A 84 -18.30 6.43 13.09
C TYR A 84 -19.26 5.32 13.54
N ALA A 85 -20.14 4.89 12.64
CA ALA A 85 -21.16 3.90 12.98
C ALA A 85 -20.54 2.55 13.37
N MET A 86 -19.57 2.07 12.57
CA MET A 86 -18.85 0.84 12.86
C MET A 86 -17.96 0.98 14.10
N GLY A 87 -17.13 2.01 14.14
CA GLY A 87 -16.17 2.23 15.20
C GLY A 87 -16.81 2.32 16.59
N ILE A 88 -17.83 3.15 16.75
CA ILE A 88 -18.50 3.32 18.05
C ILE A 88 -19.22 2.05 18.49
N ASN A 89 -20.04 1.47 17.61
CA ASN A 89 -20.87 0.32 18.00
C ASN A 89 -20.01 -0.90 18.33
N PHE A 90 -19.07 -1.26 17.45
CA PHE A 90 -18.21 -2.42 17.70
C PHE A 90 -17.24 -2.22 18.86
N SER A 91 -16.65 -1.03 19.00
CA SER A 91 -15.78 -0.73 20.14
C SER A 91 -16.51 -0.87 21.47
N ARG A 92 -17.74 -0.37 21.57
CA ARG A 92 -18.58 -0.52 22.78
C ARG A 92 -18.90 -1.97 23.06
N VAL A 93 -19.43 -2.70 22.08
CA VAL A 93 -19.79 -4.11 22.25
C VAL A 93 -18.58 -4.94 22.65
N MET A 94 -17.44 -4.77 21.98
CA MET A 94 -16.21 -5.50 22.29
C MET A 94 -15.69 -5.16 23.69
N SER A 95 -15.67 -3.87 24.04
CA SER A 95 -15.20 -3.42 25.35
C SER A 95 -16.08 -3.95 26.49
N VAL A 96 -17.40 -3.89 26.34
CA VAL A 96 -18.34 -4.43 27.36
C VAL A 96 -18.22 -5.94 27.47
N LYS A 97 -18.11 -6.66 26.36
CA LYS A 97 -18.10 -8.11 26.33
C LYS A 97 -16.77 -8.73 26.77
N TYR A 98 -15.66 -8.12 26.36
CA TYR A 98 -14.31 -8.69 26.47
C TYR A 98 -13.33 -7.83 27.27
N GLY A 99 -13.68 -6.59 27.64
CA GLY A 99 -12.75 -5.66 28.30
C GLY A 99 -12.21 -6.20 29.61
N ASN A 100 -13.08 -6.79 30.47
CA ASN A 100 -12.66 -7.42 31.75
C ASN A 100 -11.73 -8.61 31.50
N LEU A 101 -12.06 -9.46 30.54
CA LEU A 101 -11.22 -10.62 30.18
C LEU A 101 -9.80 -10.21 29.74
N LEU A 102 -9.70 -9.12 28.97
CA LEU A 102 -8.41 -8.60 28.56
C LEU A 102 -7.65 -7.95 29.72
N ASN A 103 -8.34 -7.24 30.62
CA ASN A 103 -7.71 -6.67 31.82
C ASN A 103 -7.14 -7.76 32.72
N ASP A 104 -7.90 -8.83 32.94
CA ASP A 104 -7.47 -9.98 33.73
C ASP A 104 -6.24 -10.66 33.07
N ALA A 105 -6.28 -10.88 31.78
CA ALA A 105 -5.18 -11.48 31.03
C ALA A 105 -3.92 -10.61 31.00
N ALA A 106 -4.09 -9.28 30.99
CA ALA A 106 -2.98 -8.31 30.99
C ALA A 106 -2.51 -7.95 32.42
N GLY A 107 -3.17 -8.44 33.48
CA GLY A 107 -2.85 -8.10 34.85
C GLY A 107 -3.08 -6.62 35.19
N THR A 108 -3.93 -5.93 34.44
CA THR A 108 -4.23 -4.50 34.66
C THR A 108 -5.54 -4.33 35.43
N ARG A 109 -5.59 -3.33 36.31
CA ARG A 109 -6.80 -2.97 37.06
C ARG A 109 -7.60 -1.82 36.43
N SER A 110 -7.11 -1.24 35.35
CA SER A 110 -7.77 -0.13 34.68
C SER A 110 -8.64 -0.62 33.52
N TYR A 111 -9.80 0.01 33.36
CA TYR A 111 -10.66 -0.26 32.21
C TYR A 111 -9.90 -0.02 30.89
N THR A 112 -9.83 -1.03 30.06
CA THR A 112 -9.23 -0.95 28.74
C THR A 112 -10.32 -0.98 27.67
N ALA A 113 -10.49 0.13 26.97
CA ALA A 113 -11.39 0.18 25.82
C ALA A 113 -10.78 -0.56 24.64
N ILE A 114 -11.53 -1.48 24.05
CA ILE A 114 -11.15 -2.19 22.84
C ILE A 114 -11.56 -1.32 21.65
N ALA A 115 -10.59 -0.68 21.01
CA ALA A 115 -10.85 0.10 19.82
C ALA A 115 -11.02 -0.82 18.60
N VAL A 116 -12.13 -0.65 17.90
CA VAL A 116 -12.40 -1.30 16.62
C VAL A 116 -12.44 -0.23 15.55
N GLY A 117 -11.67 -0.43 14.51
CA GLY A 117 -11.60 0.49 13.38
C GLY A 117 -11.34 -0.26 12.09
N ARG A 118 -11.81 0.27 11.01
CA ARG A 118 -11.77 -0.35 9.68
C ARG A 118 -10.36 -0.79 9.26
N VAL A 119 -9.37 0.07 9.41
CA VAL A 119 -7.98 -0.24 9.05
C VAL A 119 -7.29 -1.03 10.15
N MET A 120 -7.35 -0.55 11.39
CA MET A 120 -6.63 -1.14 12.52
C MET A 120 -7.02 -2.60 12.78
N THR A 121 -8.31 -2.91 12.72
CA THR A 121 -8.81 -4.29 12.95
C THR A 121 -8.37 -5.22 11.82
N CYS A 122 -8.40 -4.76 10.57
CA CYS A 122 -7.91 -5.55 9.43
C CYS A 122 -6.41 -5.83 9.54
N VAL A 123 -5.60 -4.81 9.86
CA VAL A 123 -4.15 -4.98 10.03
C VAL A 123 -3.83 -5.92 11.18
N LEU A 124 -4.52 -5.78 12.32
CA LEU A 124 -4.38 -6.72 13.44
C LEU A 124 -4.74 -8.16 13.02
N GLY A 125 -5.82 -8.32 12.26
CA GLY A 125 -6.21 -9.62 11.70
C GLY A 125 -5.13 -10.24 10.84
N MET A 126 -4.52 -9.47 9.96
CA MET A 126 -3.40 -9.92 9.12
C MET A 126 -2.18 -10.36 9.96
N VAL A 127 -1.82 -9.58 10.98
CA VAL A 127 -0.72 -9.92 11.90
C VAL A 127 -1.01 -11.22 12.64
N VAL A 128 -2.23 -11.36 13.19
CA VAL A 128 -2.64 -12.58 13.92
C VAL A 128 -2.66 -13.81 13.01
N ILE A 129 -3.15 -13.69 11.78
CA ILE A 129 -3.12 -14.78 10.80
C ILE A 129 -1.67 -15.18 10.52
N ARG A 130 -0.80 -14.21 10.28
CA ARG A 130 0.62 -14.49 10.01
C ARG A 130 1.32 -15.14 11.19
N GLU A 131 1.05 -14.68 12.40
CA GLU A 131 1.59 -15.28 13.63
C GLU A 131 1.12 -16.75 13.81
N ARG A 132 -0.15 -17.03 13.49
CA ARG A 132 -0.67 -18.40 13.48
C ARG A 132 -0.01 -19.29 12.43
N GLU A 133 0.23 -18.77 11.24
CA GLU A 133 0.96 -19.48 10.20
C GLU A 133 2.39 -19.82 10.66
N ILE A 134 3.09 -18.88 11.30
CA ILE A 134 4.44 -19.10 11.84
C ILE A 134 4.42 -20.18 12.93
N ARG A 135 3.49 -20.09 13.89
CA ARG A 135 3.38 -21.07 14.99
C ARG A 135 2.99 -22.47 14.51
N ASN A 136 2.18 -22.55 13.47
CA ASN A 136 1.72 -23.81 12.88
C ASN A 136 2.61 -24.28 11.73
N PHE A 137 3.70 -23.60 11.47
CA PHE A 137 4.61 -23.95 10.38
C PHE A 137 5.20 -25.34 10.61
N LYS A 138 5.03 -26.22 9.61
CA LYS A 138 5.63 -27.53 9.56
C LYS A 138 6.66 -27.53 8.45
N GLU A 139 7.89 -27.85 8.81
CA GLU A 139 8.92 -28.08 7.81
C GLU A 139 8.49 -29.20 6.87
N THR A 140 8.48 -28.90 5.59
CA THR A 140 8.20 -29.89 4.55
C THR A 140 9.45 -30.02 3.69
N PRO A 141 10.30 -31.02 3.94
CA PRO A 141 11.46 -31.26 3.10
C PRO A 141 11.02 -31.67 1.70
N PHE A 142 11.76 -31.22 0.71
CA PHE A 142 11.63 -31.69 -0.66
C PHE A 142 12.99 -31.77 -1.32
N TYR A 143 13.14 -32.69 -2.25
CA TYR A 143 14.42 -33.07 -2.84
C TYR A 143 14.45 -32.68 -4.30
N ARG A 144 15.42 -31.80 -4.66
CA ARG A 144 15.65 -31.36 -6.03
C ARG A 144 16.82 -32.11 -6.63
N VAL A 145 16.72 -32.49 -7.90
CA VAL A 145 17.79 -33.13 -8.64
C VAL A 145 18.48 -32.11 -9.52
N ILE A 146 19.80 -31.97 -9.35
CA ILE A 146 20.64 -31.04 -10.11
C ILE A 146 21.65 -31.88 -10.90
N GLY A 147 21.61 -31.76 -12.22
CA GLY A 147 22.57 -32.35 -13.11
C GLY A 147 23.74 -31.42 -13.37
N ARG A 148 24.96 -31.95 -13.21
CA ARG A 148 26.20 -31.24 -13.54
C ARG A 148 26.80 -31.86 -14.80
N PHE A 149 26.87 -31.09 -15.86
CA PHE A 149 27.41 -31.51 -17.15
C PHE A 149 28.82 -30.95 -17.29
N THR A 150 29.81 -31.76 -16.88
CA THR A 150 31.22 -31.39 -16.78
C THR A 150 31.82 -30.93 -18.11
N ASP A 151 31.46 -31.57 -19.19
CA ASP A 151 31.96 -31.26 -20.54
C ASP A 151 31.49 -29.90 -21.07
N ALA A 152 30.32 -29.46 -20.62
CA ALA A 152 29.74 -28.16 -20.99
C ALA A 152 29.90 -27.08 -19.92
N GLY A 153 30.33 -27.44 -18.70
CA GLY A 153 30.42 -26.52 -17.56
C GLY A 153 29.06 -25.96 -17.11
N VAL A 154 27.96 -26.72 -17.34
CA VAL A 154 26.60 -26.28 -17.08
C VAL A 154 25.98 -27.09 -15.95
N GLU A 155 25.32 -26.39 -15.02
CA GLU A 155 24.39 -26.99 -14.07
C GLU A 155 22.94 -26.77 -14.53
N ALA A 156 22.13 -27.81 -14.46
CA ALA A 156 20.72 -27.75 -14.81
C ALA A 156 19.86 -28.43 -13.73
N GLU A 157 18.79 -27.76 -13.36
CA GLU A 157 17.80 -28.30 -12.44
C GLU A 157 16.78 -29.15 -13.21
N TRP A 158 16.56 -30.37 -12.74
CA TRP A 158 15.55 -31.23 -13.31
C TRP A 158 14.14 -30.71 -13.01
N LYS A 159 13.27 -30.76 -13.99
CA LYS A 159 11.84 -30.43 -13.86
C LYS A 159 10.99 -31.47 -14.62
N ALA A 160 9.86 -31.81 -14.01
CA ALA A 160 8.84 -32.56 -14.70
C ALA A 160 8.17 -31.64 -15.74
N VAL A 161 8.27 -32.02 -17.02
CA VAL A 161 7.66 -31.27 -18.12
C VAL A 161 6.49 -32.08 -18.67
N GLU A 162 5.56 -31.43 -19.36
CA GLU A 162 4.42 -32.04 -20.00
C GLU A 162 4.87 -33.17 -20.92
N GLY A 163 4.19 -34.35 -20.82
CA GLY A 163 4.54 -35.57 -21.54
C GLY A 163 5.70 -36.38 -20.93
N SER A 164 6.30 -35.92 -19.80
CA SER A 164 7.27 -36.72 -19.05
C SER A 164 6.58 -37.68 -18.06
N ARG A 165 7.29 -38.76 -17.65
CA ARG A 165 6.81 -39.78 -16.69
C ARG A 165 6.36 -39.18 -15.34
N TYR A 166 6.98 -38.10 -14.94
CA TYR A 166 6.74 -37.48 -13.65
C TYR A 166 5.83 -36.25 -13.72
N PHE A 167 5.29 -35.90 -14.89
CA PHE A 167 4.37 -34.78 -15.01
C PHE A 167 3.11 -35.03 -14.17
N GLU A 168 2.75 -34.08 -13.31
CA GLU A 168 1.63 -34.17 -12.34
C GLU A 168 1.67 -35.42 -11.42
N SER A 169 2.86 -36.00 -11.24
CA SER A 169 3.01 -37.18 -10.39
C SER A 169 2.77 -36.85 -8.92
N PRO A 170 2.06 -37.72 -8.17
CA PRO A 170 1.87 -37.57 -6.73
C PRO A 170 3.17 -37.64 -5.91
N LEU A 171 4.26 -38.16 -6.50
CA LEU A 171 5.60 -38.21 -5.90
C LEU A 171 6.26 -36.82 -5.80
N LEU A 172 5.76 -35.84 -6.55
CA LEU A 172 6.31 -34.51 -6.57
C LEU A 172 5.55 -33.59 -5.60
N TYR A 173 6.30 -32.72 -4.93
CA TYR A 173 5.75 -31.58 -4.18
C TYR A 173 5.42 -30.42 -5.13
N LYS A 174 6.33 -30.17 -6.09
CA LYS A 174 6.21 -29.23 -7.21
C LYS A 174 6.91 -29.83 -8.43
N GLU A 175 6.82 -29.17 -9.56
CA GLU A 175 7.44 -29.60 -10.82
C GLU A 175 8.93 -30.02 -10.71
N ASN A 176 9.66 -29.47 -9.76
CA ASN A 176 11.11 -29.66 -9.58
C ASN A 176 11.52 -30.30 -8.25
N GLY A 177 10.60 -30.83 -7.47
CA GLY A 177 10.93 -31.38 -6.16
C GLY A 177 10.17 -32.63 -5.77
N PHE A 178 10.88 -33.69 -5.41
CA PHE A 178 10.32 -34.93 -4.89
C PHE A 178 9.93 -34.76 -3.40
N LYS A 179 8.88 -35.44 -2.99
CA LYS A 179 8.45 -35.48 -1.57
C LYS A 179 9.38 -36.34 -0.72
N GLU A 180 9.90 -37.42 -1.30
CA GLU A 180 10.76 -38.37 -0.62
C GLU A 180 12.13 -38.46 -1.31
N GLU A 181 13.19 -38.63 -0.51
CA GLU A 181 14.58 -38.71 -0.97
C GLU A 181 14.78 -39.90 -1.87
N LYS A 182 14.15 -41.05 -1.53
CA LYS A 182 14.28 -42.28 -2.31
C LYS A 182 13.86 -42.12 -3.77
N ASP A 183 12.82 -41.30 -4.02
CA ASP A 183 12.31 -41.08 -5.39
C ASP A 183 13.27 -40.16 -6.18
N ALA A 184 13.90 -39.21 -5.51
CA ALA A 184 14.94 -38.39 -6.11
C ALA A 184 16.19 -39.21 -6.44
N LEU A 185 16.62 -40.10 -5.53
CA LEU A 185 17.74 -41.02 -5.75
C LEU A 185 17.48 -42.00 -6.89
N ALA A 186 16.28 -42.58 -6.99
CA ALA A 186 15.89 -43.43 -8.10
C ALA A 186 16.01 -42.70 -9.44
N LEU A 187 15.62 -41.43 -9.52
CA LEU A 187 15.82 -40.64 -10.73
C LEU A 187 17.30 -40.39 -11.02
N ILE A 188 18.11 -40.12 -9.99
CA ILE A 188 19.58 -39.94 -10.16
C ILE A 188 20.21 -41.21 -10.72
N GLU A 189 19.88 -42.38 -10.17
CA GLU A 189 20.36 -43.68 -10.68
C GLU A 189 19.96 -43.91 -12.15
N GLU A 190 18.72 -43.57 -12.49
CA GLU A 190 18.23 -43.67 -13.86
C GLU A 190 18.99 -42.73 -14.83
N LEU A 191 19.32 -41.53 -14.41
CA LEU A 191 19.95 -40.51 -15.28
C LEU A 191 21.47 -40.58 -15.29
N ASN A 192 22.08 -41.13 -14.25
CA ASN A 192 23.53 -41.15 -14.11
C ASN A 192 24.19 -41.90 -15.28
N GLY A 193 25.23 -41.29 -15.85
CA GLY A 193 25.94 -41.85 -17.01
C GLY A 193 25.21 -41.73 -18.36
N LYS A 194 23.99 -41.20 -18.42
CA LYS A 194 23.30 -40.92 -19.66
C LYS A 194 23.74 -39.61 -20.30
N GLN A 195 23.81 -39.58 -21.61
CA GLN A 195 24.11 -38.36 -22.35
C GLN A 195 22.87 -37.45 -22.37
N ALA A 196 23.10 -36.18 -22.02
CA ALA A 196 22.09 -35.15 -22.19
C ALA A 196 22.21 -34.48 -23.56
N LYS A 197 21.06 -34.10 -24.13
CA LYS A 197 20.98 -33.40 -25.40
C LYS A 197 20.20 -32.09 -25.23
N VAL A 198 20.80 -31.00 -25.68
CA VAL A 198 20.10 -29.70 -25.72
C VAL A 198 18.96 -29.79 -26.73
N LYS A 199 17.72 -29.69 -26.27
CA LYS A 199 16.53 -29.71 -27.09
C LYS A 199 16.19 -28.37 -27.70
N SER A 200 16.34 -27.29 -26.91
CA SER A 200 16.08 -25.93 -27.37
C SER A 200 16.84 -24.92 -26.53
N ILE A 201 17.16 -23.79 -27.13
CA ILE A 201 17.71 -22.62 -26.46
C ILE A 201 16.76 -21.47 -26.76
N VAL A 202 16.18 -20.89 -25.72
CA VAL A 202 15.27 -19.75 -25.84
C VAL A 202 15.96 -18.52 -25.23
N LYS A 203 16.16 -17.49 -26.05
CA LYS A 203 16.68 -16.21 -25.58
C LYS A 203 15.52 -15.28 -25.28
N ASN A 204 15.25 -15.08 -24.00
CA ASN A 204 14.24 -14.13 -23.56
C ASN A 204 14.89 -12.77 -23.30
N ILE A 205 14.42 -11.75 -23.97
CA ILE A 205 14.82 -10.36 -23.72
C ILE A 205 13.74 -9.72 -22.83
N THR A 206 14.05 -9.54 -21.55
CA THR A 206 13.16 -8.87 -20.61
C THR A 206 13.55 -7.41 -20.51
N LYS A 207 12.69 -6.51 -21.00
CA LYS A 207 12.86 -5.08 -20.80
C LYS A 207 12.40 -4.72 -19.38
N LYS A 208 13.33 -4.45 -18.48
CA LYS A 208 13.03 -3.95 -17.16
C LYS A 208 12.88 -2.42 -17.22
N ARG A 209 11.70 -1.92 -16.94
CA ARG A 209 11.47 -0.47 -16.83
C ARG A 209 12.16 0.06 -15.56
N ALA A 210 12.46 1.35 -15.55
CA ALA A 210 12.88 2.02 -14.33
C ALA A 210 11.80 1.83 -13.24
N PRO A 211 12.21 1.73 -11.95
CA PRO A 211 11.23 1.71 -10.85
C PRO A 211 10.36 2.96 -10.89
N LEU A 212 9.13 2.83 -10.44
CA LEU A 212 8.27 3.98 -10.19
C LEU A 212 8.86 4.83 -9.07
N LEU A 213 8.44 6.08 -9.00
CA LEU A 213 8.74 6.93 -7.85
C LEU A 213 8.04 6.36 -6.61
N PHE A 214 8.58 6.65 -5.43
CA PHE A 214 8.03 6.14 -4.18
C PHE A 214 6.61 6.68 -3.93
N ASN A 215 5.72 5.80 -3.51
CA ASN A 215 4.59 6.21 -2.70
C ASN A 215 5.02 6.29 -1.23
N LEU A 216 4.16 6.86 -0.38
CA LEU A 216 4.51 7.07 1.03
C LEU A 216 4.89 5.76 1.75
N ALA A 217 4.14 4.69 1.53
CA ALA A 217 4.40 3.40 2.20
C ALA A 217 5.73 2.78 1.76
N GLU A 218 6.05 2.84 0.47
CA GLU A 218 7.33 2.38 -0.06
C GLU A 218 8.49 3.24 0.46
N LEU A 219 8.31 4.57 0.54
CA LEU A 219 9.30 5.47 1.12
C LEU A 219 9.56 5.13 2.59
N GLN A 220 8.51 4.94 3.39
CA GLN A 220 8.61 4.56 4.79
C GLN A 220 9.36 3.22 4.96
N ALA A 221 9.05 2.23 4.12
CA ALA A 221 9.72 0.94 4.13
C ALA A 221 11.22 1.04 3.79
N GLU A 222 11.58 1.81 2.75
CA GLU A 222 12.97 2.02 2.37
C GLU A 222 13.73 2.86 3.39
N CYS A 223 13.13 3.90 3.97
CA CYS A 223 13.73 4.70 5.03
C CYS A 223 13.96 3.87 6.29
N SER A 224 13.00 3.06 6.69
CA SER A 224 13.16 2.14 7.82
C SER A 224 14.30 1.13 7.58
N LYS A 225 14.40 0.61 6.37
CA LYS A 225 15.47 -0.35 6.00
C LYS A 225 16.85 0.29 5.98
N LYS A 226 16.99 1.49 5.39
CA LYS A 226 18.29 2.16 5.18
C LYS A 226 18.74 2.98 6.39
N PHE A 227 17.85 3.74 6.97
CA PHE A 227 18.16 4.74 8.01
C PHE A 227 17.70 4.32 9.41
N LYS A 228 16.92 3.22 9.52
CA LYS A 228 16.38 2.71 10.79
C LYS A 228 15.46 3.71 11.51
N ILE A 229 14.85 4.63 10.76
CA ILE A 229 13.86 5.57 11.26
C ILE A 229 12.45 4.97 11.19
N SER A 230 11.56 5.45 12.05
CA SER A 230 10.17 5.00 12.09
C SER A 230 9.35 5.52 10.89
N PRO A 231 8.22 4.89 10.57
CA PRO A 231 7.29 5.44 9.59
C PRO A 231 6.82 6.85 9.90
N ASP A 232 6.60 7.17 11.19
CA ASP A 232 6.16 8.49 11.64
C ASP A 232 7.25 9.55 11.43
N GLU A 233 8.51 9.23 11.77
CA GLU A 233 9.64 10.11 11.49
C GLU A 233 9.81 10.33 9.98
N THR A 234 9.64 9.28 9.16
CA THR A 234 9.69 9.41 7.70
C THR A 234 8.61 10.33 7.18
N LEU A 235 7.38 10.23 7.72
CA LEU A 235 6.27 11.11 7.35
C LEU A 235 6.56 12.56 7.74
N GLN A 236 7.10 12.79 8.94
CA GLN A 236 7.46 14.14 9.38
C GLN A 236 8.51 14.78 8.47
N VAL A 237 9.57 14.03 8.12
CA VAL A 237 10.60 14.52 7.19
C VAL A 237 10.01 14.81 5.81
N ALA A 238 9.12 13.94 5.30
CA ALA A 238 8.46 14.15 4.02
C ALA A 238 7.56 15.39 4.04
N GLN A 239 6.86 15.65 5.16
CA GLN A 239 6.06 16.84 5.37
C GLN A 239 6.93 18.11 5.38
N ASP A 240 8.05 18.09 6.11
CA ASP A 240 9.00 19.19 6.15
C ASP A 240 9.59 19.52 4.77
N LEU A 241 9.85 18.48 3.95
CA LEU A 241 10.32 18.67 2.58
C LEU A 241 9.23 19.23 1.67
N TYR A 242 7.98 18.84 1.87
CA TYR A 242 6.84 19.42 1.16
C TYR A 242 6.66 20.89 1.48
N GLU A 243 6.71 21.27 2.76
CA GLU A 243 6.62 22.67 3.21
C GLU A 243 7.77 23.53 2.67
N LYS A 244 8.94 22.93 2.50
CA LYS A 244 10.10 23.56 1.83
C LYS A 244 10.01 23.52 0.30
N LYS A 245 8.91 23.04 -0.26
CA LYS A 245 8.66 22.97 -1.72
C LYS A 245 9.63 22.05 -2.47
N LEU A 246 10.17 21.04 -1.81
CA LEU A 246 11.13 20.09 -2.38
C LEU A 246 10.49 18.80 -2.88
N THR A 247 9.30 18.46 -2.41
CA THR A 247 8.54 17.27 -2.79
C THR A 247 7.07 17.59 -2.98
N THR A 248 6.34 16.69 -3.63
CA THR A 248 4.88 16.72 -3.70
C THR A 248 4.27 16.32 -2.37
N TYR A 249 2.97 16.56 -2.19
CA TYR A 249 2.25 16.23 -0.96
C TYR A 249 2.35 14.74 -0.59
N PRO A 250 2.84 14.41 0.62
CA PRO A 250 3.21 13.03 0.95
C PRO A 250 2.02 12.07 1.09
N VAL A 251 0.82 12.58 1.36
CA VAL A 251 -0.39 11.77 1.59
C VAL A 251 -1.28 11.68 0.34
N SER A 252 -0.87 12.25 -0.79
CA SER A 252 -1.62 12.11 -2.03
C SER A 252 -1.60 10.66 -2.54
N TYR A 253 -2.65 10.25 -3.26
CA TYR A 253 -2.72 8.93 -3.91
C TYR A 253 -1.74 8.75 -5.08
N THR A 254 -1.01 9.80 -5.41
CA THR A 254 0.05 9.80 -6.42
C THR A 254 1.40 9.49 -5.79
N HIS A 255 2.34 9.01 -6.58
CA HIS A 255 3.71 8.79 -6.13
C HIS A 255 4.36 10.13 -5.75
N LEU A 256 5.13 10.12 -4.66
CA LEU A 256 5.97 11.26 -4.28
C LEU A 256 6.92 11.62 -5.41
N ARG A 257 6.91 12.87 -5.83
CA ARG A 257 7.80 13.38 -6.88
C ARG A 257 8.69 14.46 -6.28
N ALA A 258 9.99 14.37 -6.55
CA ALA A 258 10.85 15.52 -6.42
C ALA A 258 10.46 16.55 -7.50
N HIS A 259 10.52 17.83 -7.18
CA HIS A 259 10.25 18.86 -8.18
C HIS A 259 11.29 18.78 -9.31
N GLU A 260 10.83 18.74 -10.55
CA GLU A 260 11.70 18.62 -11.73
C GLU A 260 12.76 19.72 -11.85
N THR A 261 12.48 20.87 -11.25
CA THR A 261 13.41 22.02 -11.18
C THR A 261 14.73 21.71 -10.48
N LEU A 262 14.80 20.67 -9.65
CA LEU A 262 16.04 20.23 -8.99
C LEU A 262 16.79 19.15 -9.78
N MET A 263 16.17 18.54 -10.77
CA MET A 263 16.77 17.46 -11.56
C MET A 263 17.39 17.95 -12.88
N ASN A 264 17.14 19.19 -13.25
CA ASN A 264 17.66 19.80 -14.50
C ASN A 264 18.80 20.81 -14.25
N LEU A 265 19.30 20.84 -13.02
CA LEU A 265 20.54 21.50 -12.64
C LEU A 265 21.63 20.45 -12.37
#